data_318aebdecd3eb6f28af4bd38191f952c
#
_entry.id   318aebdecd3eb6f28af4bd38191f952c
#
_cell.length_a   1.000
_cell.length_b   1.000
_cell.length_c   1.000
_cell.angle_alpha   90.00
_cell.angle_beta   90.00
_cell.angle_gamma   90.00
#
_symmetry.space_group_name_H-M   'P 1'
#
loop_
_entity.id
_entity.type
_entity.pdbx_description
1 polymer ?
#
loop_
_entity_poly.entity_id
_entity_poly.type
_entity_poly.pdbx_seq_one_letter_code
_entity_poly.pdbx_strand_id
1 'polypeptide(L)'
;VDYSDKVMDHFMNPRNVGVLEDADGVGRAGNPVCGDLMEMSVKIRDDVITDIRFRTFGCGAAIATSSMATELIQGKTINEALDVSNRAIAEALGGLPPIKMHCSVLAAEALRATLADYYTRRGEDAKALALQDEDVQAPVESTEASEPLQWEDFGRMVRALHSAYPDVEPLDLGAAKLFKMILSLPGFADDPDTATEEQLERLQMAWHEVRSE
;
A
#
# COMPACT_ATOMS: atom_id res chain seq x y z
N VAL A 1 21.84 4.43 1.34
CA VAL A 1 20.86 3.33 1.49
C VAL A 1 21.38 2.19 0.66
N ASP A 2 21.82 1.10 1.31
CA ASP A 2 22.31 -0.08 0.61
C ASP A 2 21.13 -0.99 0.27
N TYR A 3 20.84 -1.14 -1.03
CA TYR A 3 19.87 -2.10 -1.54
C TYR A 3 20.53 -3.48 -1.72
N SER A 4 19.75 -4.55 -1.52
CA SER A 4 20.20 -5.90 -1.82
C SER A 4 20.47 -6.10 -3.31
N ASP A 5 21.30 -7.09 -3.67
CA ASP A 5 21.55 -7.45 -5.08
C ASP A 5 20.23 -7.82 -5.80
N LYS A 6 19.26 -8.39 -5.09
CA LYS A 6 17.94 -8.70 -5.65
C LYS A 6 17.12 -7.45 -5.97
N VAL A 7 17.14 -6.44 -5.09
CA VAL A 7 16.49 -5.16 -5.37
C VAL A 7 17.11 -4.53 -6.61
N MET A 8 18.43 -4.51 -6.70
CA MET A 8 19.14 -3.97 -7.85
C MET A 8 18.84 -4.75 -9.14
N ASP A 9 18.77 -6.09 -9.08
CA ASP A 9 18.42 -6.91 -10.24
C ASP A 9 17.00 -6.63 -10.72
N HIS A 10 15.99 -6.62 -9.81
CA HIS A 10 14.61 -6.32 -10.17
C HIS A 10 14.41 -4.87 -10.64
N PHE A 11 15.23 -3.93 -10.18
CA PHE A 11 15.22 -2.56 -10.69
C PHE A 11 15.80 -2.47 -12.11
N MET A 12 16.94 -3.11 -12.36
CA MET A 12 17.63 -3.03 -13.65
C MET A 12 16.99 -3.92 -14.73
N ASN A 13 16.43 -5.05 -14.33
CA ASN A 13 15.82 -6.05 -15.20
C ASN A 13 14.41 -6.42 -14.71
N PRO A 14 13.45 -5.49 -14.65
CA PRO A 14 12.14 -5.76 -14.09
C PRO A 14 11.36 -6.80 -14.91
N ARG A 15 10.73 -7.75 -14.23
CA ARG A 15 9.90 -8.82 -14.79
C ARG A 15 8.48 -8.32 -14.94
N ASN A 16 7.77 -8.88 -15.92
CA ASN A 16 6.35 -8.65 -16.16
C ASN A 16 5.95 -7.17 -16.37
N VAL A 17 6.86 -6.35 -16.92
CA VAL A 17 6.56 -4.96 -17.28
C VAL A 17 5.66 -4.92 -18.51
N GLY A 18 4.65 -4.07 -18.50
CA GLY A 18 3.74 -3.84 -19.62
C GLY A 18 2.28 -3.80 -19.22
N VAL A 19 1.42 -4.04 -20.18
CA VAL A 19 -0.05 -4.10 -20.03
C VAL A 19 -0.56 -5.29 -20.81
N LEU A 20 -1.61 -5.92 -20.28
CA LEU A 20 -2.41 -6.93 -21.01
C LEU A 20 -3.55 -6.19 -21.72
N GLU A 21 -3.57 -6.21 -23.05
CA GLU A 21 -4.62 -5.51 -23.84
C GLU A 21 -6.02 -6.11 -23.59
N ASP A 22 -6.08 -7.41 -23.31
CA ASP A 22 -7.29 -8.15 -23.06
C ASP A 22 -7.38 -8.64 -21.59
N ALA A 23 -6.92 -7.81 -20.65
CA ALA A 23 -6.96 -8.11 -19.22
C ALA A 23 -8.37 -8.39 -18.70
N ASP A 24 -8.48 -9.39 -17.83
CA ASP A 24 -9.73 -9.71 -17.13
C ASP A 24 -9.99 -8.71 -15.97
N GLY A 25 -8.93 -8.09 -15.42
CA GLY A 25 -9.00 -7.01 -14.45
C GLY A 25 -7.82 -6.04 -14.60
N VAL A 26 -8.08 -4.76 -14.33
CA VAL A 26 -7.09 -3.67 -14.33
C VAL A 26 -7.31 -2.80 -13.11
N GLY A 27 -6.26 -2.56 -12.35
CA GLY A 27 -6.32 -1.71 -11.16
C GLY A 27 -5.15 -0.75 -11.07
N ARG A 28 -5.36 0.31 -10.32
CA ARG A 28 -4.36 1.36 -10.07
C ARG A 28 -4.28 1.66 -8.59
N ALA A 29 -3.06 1.86 -8.12
CA ALA A 29 -2.79 2.44 -6.82
C ALA A 29 -1.80 3.59 -6.98
N GLY A 30 -1.88 4.57 -6.10
CA GLY A 30 -1.00 5.74 -6.16
C GLY A 30 -0.75 6.31 -4.79
N ASN A 31 0.44 6.86 -4.61
CA ASN A 31 0.77 7.64 -3.43
C ASN A 31 0.66 9.13 -3.81
N PRO A 32 -0.33 9.86 -3.28
CA PRO A 32 -0.55 11.26 -3.64
C PRO A 32 0.59 12.18 -3.16
N VAL A 33 1.39 11.74 -2.20
CA VAL A 33 2.46 12.55 -1.60
C VAL A 33 3.75 12.49 -2.40
N CYS A 34 4.20 11.29 -2.82
CA CYS A 34 5.41 11.14 -3.63
C CYS A 34 5.13 11.07 -5.14
N GLY A 35 3.88 10.99 -5.53
CA GLY A 35 3.47 10.88 -6.94
C GLY A 35 3.75 9.51 -7.57
N ASP A 36 4.14 8.51 -6.77
CA ASP A 36 4.28 7.13 -7.26
C ASP A 36 2.93 6.60 -7.71
N LEU A 37 2.90 6.00 -8.89
CA LEU A 37 1.69 5.38 -9.47
C LEU A 37 2.03 3.98 -9.95
N MET A 38 1.14 3.03 -9.66
CA MET A 38 1.20 1.68 -10.20
C MET A 38 -0.12 1.29 -10.85
N GLU A 39 -0.03 0.68 -12.00
CA GLU A 39 -1.13 0.01 -12.69
C GLU A 39 -0.79 -1.47 -12.84
N MET A 40 -1.71 -2.34 -12.47
CA MET A 40 -1.64 -3.78 -12.70
C MET A 40 -2.73 -4.23 -13.66
N SER A 41 -2.43 -5.25 -14.44
CA SER A 41 -3.40 -5.94 -15.29
C SER A 41 -3.20 -7.45 -15.18
N VAL A 42 -4.30 -8.22 -15.08
CA VAL A 42 -4.26 -9.66 -14.87
C VAL A 42 -5.12 -10.42 -15.88
N LYS A 43 -4.71 -11.65 -16.16
CA LYS A 43 -5.53 -12.70 -16.77
C LYS A 43 -5.80 -13.80 -15.76
N ILE A 44 -7.06 -14.22 -15.68
CA ILE A 44 -7.52 -15.21 -14.71
C ILE A 44 -8.24 -16.34 -15.42
N ARG A 45 -7.86 -17.58 -15.09
CA ARG A 45 -8.51 -18.80 -15.56
C ARG A 45 -8.68 -19.77 -14.39
N ASP A 46 -9.89 -20.24 -14.17
CA ASP A 46 -10.22 -21.18 -13.08
C ASP A 46 -9.71 -20.69 -11.71
N ASP A 47 -9.98 -19.40 -11.40
CA ASP A 47 -9.51 -18.67 -10.21
C ASP A 47 -7.99 -18.57 -10.03
N VAL A 48 -7.20 -18.93 -11.06
CA VAL A 48 -5.72 -18.79 -11.07
C VAL A 48 -5.32 -17.59 -11.93
N ILE A 49 -4.41 -16.78 -11.41
CA ILE A 49 -3.79 -15.65 -12.13
C ILE A 49 -2.74 -16.23 -13.10
N THR A 50 -3.13 -16.40 -14.36
CA THR A 50 -2.30 -17.04 -15.38
C THR A 50 -1.28 -16.09 -16.00
N ASP A 51 -1.58 -14.79 -16.07
CA ASP A 51 -0.66 -13.75 -16.49
C ASP A 51 -0.93 -12.47 -15.70
N ILE A 52 0.14 -11.71 -15.45
CA ILE A 52 0.11 -10.44 -14.73
C ILE A 52 1.14 -9.50 -15.32
N ARG A 53 0.78 -8.25 -15.54
CA ARG A 53 1.68 -7.19 -15.99
C ARG A 53 1.50 -5.95 -15.13
N PHE A 54 2.58 -5.16 -15.05
CA PHE A 54 2.50 -3.88 -14.37
C PHE A 54 3.19 -2.76 -15.16
N ARG A 55 2.72 -1.56 -14.93
CA ARG A 55 3.41 -0.31 -15.22
C ARG A 55 3.49 0.51 -13.95
N THR A 56 4.62 1.12 -13.69
CA THR A 56 4.79 2.01 -12.55
C THR A 56 5.55 3.27 -12.96
N PHE A 57 5.18 4.36 -12.31
CA PHE A 57 5.95 5.59 -12.30
C PHE A 57 6.32 5.83 -10.83
N GLY A 58 7.61 5.76 -10.51
CA GLY A 58 8.06 5.82 -9.12
C GLY A 58 9.56 5.60 -8.97
N CYS A 59 9.99 5.48 -7.73
CA CYS A 59 11.40 5.26 -7.40
C CYS A 59 11.88 3.83 -7.76
N GLY A 60 13.20 3.60 -7.71
CA GLY A 60 13.77 2.28 -8.02
C GLY A 60 13.25 1.15 -7.13
N ALA A 61 12.93 1.45 -5.87
CA ALA A 61 12.31 0.49 -4.96
C ALA A 61 10.87 0.15 -5.41
N ALA A 62 10.09 1.13 -5.89
CA ALA A 62 8.75 0.88 -6.43
C ALA A 62 8.80 -0.07 -7.65
N ILE A 63 9.77 0.11 -8.55
CA ILE A 63 9.97 -0.79 -9.69
C ILE A 63 10.33 -2.20 -9.21
N ALA A 64 11.28 -2.31 -8.28
CA ALA A 64 11.74 -3.61 -7.79
C ALA A 64 10.65 -4.38 -7.04
N THR A 65 9.87 -3.70 -6.17
CA THR A 65 8.76 -4.32 -5.42
C THR A 65 7.63 -4.74 -6.33
N SER A 66 7.29 -3.94 -7.35
CA SER A 66 6.29 -4.30 -8.37
C SER A 66 6.70 -5.53 -9.16
N SER A 67 7.95 -5.56 -9.60
CA SER A 67 8.52 -6.70 -10.33
C SER A 67 8.47 -7.97 -9.49
N MET A 68 8.92 -7.93 -8.24
CA MET A 68 8.90 -9.08 -7.33
C MET A 68 7.46 -9.52 -6.99
N ALA A 69 6.55 -8.58 -6.74
CA ALA A 69 5.15 -8.89 -6.47
C ALA A 69 4.51 -9.68 -7.60
N THR A 70 4.75 -9.29 -8.86
CA THR A 70 4.20 -10.01 -10.02
C THR A 70 4.75 -11.43 -10.14
N GLU A 71 6.02 -11.67 -9.81
CA GLU A 71 6.59 -13.03 -9.79
C GLU A 71 5.99 -13.89 -8.68
N LEU A 72 5.76 -13.31 -7.50
CA LEU A 72 5.14 -14.04 -6.38
C LEU A 72 3.66 -14.36 -6.61
N ILE A 73 2.96 -13.58 -7.41
CA ILE A 73 1.53 -13.67 -7.65
C ILE A 73 1.21 -14.56 -8.85
N GLN A 74 2.02 -14.52 -9.90
CA GLN A 74 1.78 -15.29 -11.13
C GLN A 74 1.70 -16.79 -10.85
N GLY A 75 0.65 -17.42 -11.35
CA GLY A 75 0.38 -18.85 -11.15
C GLY A 75 -0.31 -19.22 -9.85
N LYS A 76 -0.61 -18.23 -8.98
CA LYS A 76 -1.39 -18.43 -7.76
C LYS A 76 -2.89 -18.28 -7.99
N THR A 77 -3.68 -18.92 -7.13
CA THR A 77 -5.11 -18.61 -7.02
C THR A 77 -5.33 -17.19 -6.53
N ILE A 78 -6.51 -16.62 -6.77
CA ILE A 78 -6.86 -15.27 -6.31
C ILE A 78 -6.66 -15.15 -4.79
N ASN A 79 -7.10 -16.14 -4.01
CA ASN A 79 -6.96 -16.11 -2.55
C ASN A 79 -5.48 -16.14 -2.13
N GLU A 80 -4.68 -17.05 -2.69
CA GLU A 80 -3.24 -17.12 -2.40
C GLU A 80 -2.49 -15.85 -2.83
N ALA A 81 -2.95 -15.18 -3.88
CA ALA A 81 -2.38 -13.92 -4.33
C ALA A 81 -2.69 -12.76 -3.35
N LEU A 82 -3.90 -12.75 -2.79
CA LEU A 82 -4.30 -11.77 -1.75
C LEU A 82 -3.56 -11.98 -0.43
N ASP A 83 -3.11 -13.21 -0.15
CA ASP A 83 -2.28 -13.53 1.02
C ASP A 83 -0.80 -13.12 0.86
N VAL A 84 -0.39 -12.69 -0.34
CA VAL A 84 0.96 -12.17 -0.56
C VAL A 84 1.09 -10.81 0.13
N SER A 85 1.68 -10.83 1.32
CA SER A 85 1.88 -9.62 2.12
C SER A 85 3.01 -8.74 1.56
N ASN A 86 2.97 -7.44 1.87
CA ASN A 86 4.06 -6.50 1.63
C ASN A 86 5.38 -6.98 2.27
N ARG A 87 5.31 -7.62 3.45
CA ARG A 87 6.46 -8.23 4.13
C ARG A 87 7.06 -9.35 3.29
N ALA A 88 6.23 -10.25 2.72
CA ALA A 88 6.71 -11.33 1.86
C ALA A 88 7.44 -10.80 0.61
N ILE A 89 6.93 -9.71 0.02
CA ILE A 89 7.58 -9.03 -1.11
C ILE A 89 8.95 -8.47 -0.69
N ALA A 90 9.02 -7.78 0.45
CA ALA A 90 10.26 -7.23 0.96
C ALA A 90 11.30 -8.34 1.32
N GLU A 91 10.86 -9.41 1.96
CA GLU A 91 11.72 -10.57 2.29
C GLU A 91 12.24 -11.27 1.03
N ALA A 92 11.40 -11.45 0.03
CA ALA A 92 11.78 -12.05 -1.26
C ALA A 92 12.87 -11.23 -1.98
N LEU A 93 12.84 -9.90 -1.82
CA LEU A 93 13.88 -8.98 -2.31
C LEU A 93 15.16 -8.98 -1.47
N GLY A 94 15.20 -9.74 -0.35
CA GLY A 94 16.35 -9.75 0.57
C GLY A 94 16.35 -8.58 1.55
N GLY A 95 15.19 -7.98 1.77
CA GLY A 95 14.94 -6.84 2.64
C GLY A 95 14.84 -5.51 1.89
N LEU A 96 14.04 -4.63 2.45
CA LEU A 96 13.95 -3.23 2.03
C LEU A 96 14.32 -2.33 3.21
N PRO A 97 14.94 -1.18 2.98
CA PRO A 97 15.08 -0.18 4.02
C PRO A 97 13.69 0.18 4.59
N PRO A 98 13.56 0.41 5.91
CA PRO A 98 12.28 0.73 6.55
C PRO A 98 11.54 1.88 5.82
N ILE A 99 12.26 2.93 5.44
CA ILE A 99 11.76 4.08 4.70
C ILE A 99 11.21 3.72 3.29
N LYS A 100 11.47 2.51 2.77
CA LYS A 100 11.01 2.04 1.45
C LYS A 100 9.98 0.89 1.55
N MET A 101 9.55 0.54 2.76
CA MET A 101 8.52 -0.48 2.94
C MET A 101 7.18 -0.08 2.29
N HIS A 102 6.85 1.21 2.23
CA HIS A 102 5.63 1.70 1.56
C HIS A 102 5.58 1.33 0.05
N CYS A 103 6.72 1.15 -0.61
CA CYS A 103 6.73 0.72 -2.02
C CYS A 103 6.17 -0.71 -2.20
N SER A 104 6.34 -1.60 -1.21
CA SER A 104 5.74 -2.94 -1.27
C SER A 104 4.23 -2.92 -1.02
N VAL A 105 3.75 -1.96 -0.22
CA VAL A 105 2.31 -1.76 0.03
C VAL A 105 1.59 -1.31 -1.24
N LEU A 106 2.21 -0.41 -2.02
CA LEU A 106 1.64 0.06 -3.29
C LEU A 106 1.34 -1.11 -4.26
N ALA A 107 2.19 -2.14 -4.28
CA ALA A 107 1.97 -3.34 -5.09
C ALA A 107 0.74 -4.15 -4.62
N ALA A 108 0.58 -4.32 -3.30
CA ALA A 108 -0.58 -5.01 -2.73
C ALA A 108 -1.89 -4.24 -2.98
N GLU A 109 -1.88 -2.91 -2.83
CA GLU A 109 -3.03 -2.06 -3.12
C GLU A 109 -3.42 -2.12 -4.62
N ALA A 110 -2.46 -2.07 -5.53
CA ALA A 110 -2.71 -2.21 -6.96
C ALA A 110 -3.32 -3.58 -7.31
N LEU A 111 -2.85 -4.67 -6.67
CA LEU A 111 -3.43 -5.99 -6.84
C LEU A 111 -4.89 -6.04 -6.39
N ARG A 112 -5.19 -5.52 -5.18
CA ARG A 112 -6.59 -5.47 -4.67
C ARG A 112 -7.50 -4.69 -5.61
N ALA A 113 -7.07 -3.51 -6.06
CA ALA A 113 -7.82 -2.72 -7.04
C ALA A 113 -8.05 -3.49 -8.36
N THR A 114 -7.06 -4.25 -8.82
CA THR A 114 -7.14 -5.07 -10.03
C THR A 114 -8.16 -6.21 -9.88
N LEU A 115 -8.16 -6.88 -8.74
CA LEU A 115 -9.11 -7.97 -8.46
C LEU A 115 -10.52 -7.44 -8.19
N ALA A 116 -10.65 -6.25 -7.60
CA ALA A 116 -11.95 -5.59 -7.45
C ALA A 116 -12.57 -5.26 -8.82
N ASP A 117 -11.79 -4.74 -9.77
CA ASP A 117 -12.24 -4.51 -11.16
C ASP A 117 -12.64 -5.82 -11.85
N TYR A 118 -11.86 -6.91 -11.66
CA TYR A 118 -12.19 -8.23 -12.17
C TYR A 118 -13.56 -8.72 -11.67
N TYR A 119 -13.83 -8.62 -10.36
CA TYR A 119 -15.11 -9.04 -9.80
C TYR A 119 -16.27 -8.14 -10.24
N THR A 120 -16.05 -6.82 -10.32
CA THR A 120 -17.05 -5.87 -10.84
C THR A 120 -17.43 -6.22 -12.28
N ARG A 121 -16.48 -6.51 -13.15
CA ARG A 121 -16.75 -6.90 -14.55
C ARG A 121 -17.55 -8.20 -14.67
N ARG A 122 -17.51 -9.04 -13.65
CA ARG A 122 -18.27 -10.29 -13.56
C ARG A 122 -19.64 -10.14 -12.90
N GLY A 123 -19.98 -8.95 -12.40
CA GLY A 123 -21.20 -8.70 -11.63
C GLY A 123 -21.16 -9.29 -10.22
N GLU A 124 -19.97 -9.53 -9.67
CA GLU A 124 -19.74 -10.06 -8.32
C GLU A 124 -19.42 -8.89 -7.35
N ASP A 125 -20.29 -7.88 -7.33
CA ASP A 125 -20.05 -6.60 -6.65
C ASP A 125 -19.76 -6.74 -5.14
N ALA A 126 -20.35 -7.74 -4.49
CA ALA A 126 -20.07 -8.00 -3.07
C ALA A 126 -18.61 -8.38 -2.82
N LYS A 127 -17.99 -9.17 -3.73
CA LYS A 127 -16.56 -9.50 -3.63
C LYS A 127 -15.69 -8.32 -3.99
N ALA A 128 -16.08 -7.55 -5.01
CA ALA A 128 -15.37 -6.31 -5.37
C ALA A 128 -15.35 -5.32 -4.22
N LEU A 129 -16.48 -5.13 -3.55
CA LEU A 129 -16.62 -4.24 -2.41
C LEU A 129 -15.77 -4.72 -1.22
N ALA A 130 -15.76 -6.00 -0.91
CA ALA A 130 -14.95 -6.57 0.17
C ALA A 130 -13.45 -6.32 0.00
N LEU A 131 -12.95 -6.21 -1.23
CA LEU A 131 -11.55 -5.89 -1.52
C LEU A 131 -11.24 -4.38 -1.43
N GLN A 132 -12.27 -3.55 -1.49
CA GLN A 132 -12.17 -2.10 -1.35
C GLN A 132 -12.40 -1.65 0.11
N ASP A 133 -13.21 -2.42 0.86
CA ASP A 133 -13.64 -2.11 2.23
C ASP A 133 -12.64 -2.55 3.33
N GLU A 134 -11.44 -3.00 3.00
CA GLU A 134 -10.34 -2.99 3.98
C GLU A 134 -9.91 -1.54 4.29
N ASP A 135 -10.86 -0.62 4.21
CA ASP A 135 -10.73 0.75 4.61
C ASP A 135 -10.93 0.88 6.12
N VAL A 136 -9.89 1.44 6.73
CA VAL A 136 -9.87 2.23 7.96
C VAL A 136 -11.17 2.17 8.76
N GLN A 137 -11.21 1.35 9.81
CA GLN A 137 -12.24 1.49 10.84
C GLN A 137 -12.22 2.92 11.36
N ALA A 138 -13.40 3.55 11.40
CA ALA A 138 -13.54 4.90 11.94
C ALA A 138 -13.03 4.97 13.39
N PRO A 139 -12.37 6.07 13.78
CA PRO A 139 -11.82 6.22 15.13
C PRO A 139 -12.92 6.14 16.20
N VAL A 140 -12.61 5.45 17.28
CA VAL A 140 -13.43 5.47 18.49
C VAL A 140 -13.39 6.89 19.05
N GLU A 141 -14.55 7.50 19.25
CA GLU A 141 -14.67 8.85 19.82
C GLU A 141 -13.97 8.95 21.18
N SER A 142 -12.80 9.59 21.21
CA SER A 142 -12.19 10.03 22.45
C SER A 142 -12.53 11.50 22.69
N THR A 143 -13.42 11.75 23.63
CA THR A 143 -13.78 13.06 24.14
C THR A 143 -12.68 13.62 25.01
N GLU A 144 -11.88 14.52 24.48
CA GLU A 144 -11.27 15.63 25.24
C GLU A 144 -10.91 16.76 24.28
N ALA A 145 -11.39 17.96 24.58
CA ALA A 145 -11.15 19.18 23.80
C ALA A 145 -9.67 19.57 23.92
N SER A 146 -8.85 19.05 23.01
CA SER A 146 -7.45 19.45 22.84
C SER A 146 -7.33 20.37 21.64
N GLU A 147 -6.36 21.28 21.67
CA GLU A 147 -5.99 22.16 20.56
C GLU A 147 -5.93 21.37 19.24
N PRO A 148 -6.31 21.96 18.09
CA PRO A 148 -6.31 21.27 16.80
C PRO A 148 -4.95 20.65 16.51
N LEU A 149 -4.96 19.44 15.95
CA LEU A 149 -3.76 18.71 15.53
C LEU A 149 -3.23 19.30 14.22
N GLN A 150 -1.95 19.57 14.17
CA GLN A 150 -1.24 20.07 12.98
C GLN A 150 -0.07 19.15 12.62
N TRP A 151 0.47 19.29 11.40
CA TRP A 151 1.60 18.48 10.94
C TRP A 151 2.84 18.61 11.82
N GLU A 152 2.97 19.75 12.51
CA GLU A 152 4.09 20.01 13.46
C GLU A 152 3.92 19.26 14.79
N ASP A 153 2.70 18.82 15.13
CA ASP A 153 2.37 18.14 16.39
C ASP A 153 2.71 16.64 16.36
N PHE A 154 3.90 16.32 15.89
CA PHE A 154 4.35 14.95 15.59
C PHE A 154 4.03 13.94 16.72
N GLY A 155 4.41 14.22 17.96
CA GLY A 155 4.19 13.32 19.09
C GLY A 155 2.71 13.16 19.48
N ARG A 156 1.87 14.19 19.26
CA ARG A 156 0.43 14.13 19.48
C ARG A 156 -0.24 13.32 18.38
N MET A 157 0.19 13.47 17.12
CA MET A 157 -0.31 12.70 16.00
C MET A 157 -0.02 11.21 16.13
N VAL A 158 1.20 10.83 16.53
CA VAL A 158 1.56 9.43 16.79
C VAL A 158 0.64 8.81 17.85
N ARG A 159 0.42 9.51 18.98
CA ARG A 159 -0.49 9.04 20.02
C ARG A 159 -1.95 8.96 19.55
N ALA A 160 -2.40 9.94 18.77
CA ALA A 160 -3.75 9.95 18.21
C ALA A 160 -3.96 8.77 17.24
N LEU A 161 -3.00 8.50 16.36
CA LEU A 161 -3.01 7.35 15.46
C LEU A 161 -3.03 6.04 16.25
N HIS A 162 -2.16 5.90 17.26
CA HIS A 162 -2.11 4.71 18.09
C HIS A 162 -3.43 4.47 18.84
N SER A 163 -4.03 5.54 19.36
CA SER A 163 -5.31 5.45 20.09
C SER A 163 -6.51 5.18 19.17
N ALA A 164 -6.53 5.84 17.99
CA ALA A 164 -7.64 5.71 17.05
C ALA A 164 -7.62 4.36 16.29
N TYR A 165 -6.43 3.79 16.07
CA TYR A 165 -6.24 2.60 15.25
C TYR A 165 -5.37 1.54 15.96
N PRO A 166 -5.82 0.98 17.08
CA PRO A 166 -5.02 0.08 17.93
C PRO A 166 -4.64 -1.24 17.25
N ASP A 167 -5.45 -1.71 16.31
CA ASP A 167 -5.24 -3.00 15.62
C ASP A 167 -4.49 -2.89 14.30
N VAL A 168 -4.17 -1.67 13.87
CA VAL A 168 -3.51 -1.44 12.58
C VAL A 168 -2.00 -1.55 12.73
N GLU A 169 -1.36 -2.38 11.88
CA GLU A 169 0.11 -2.44 11.79
C GLU A 169 0.64 -1.30 10.91
N PRO A 170 1.37 -0.32 11.48
CA PRO A 170 1.78 0.85 10.71
C PRO A 170 2.62 0.52 9.48
N LEU A 171 3.52 -0.47 9.57
CA LEU A 171 4.39 -0.84 8.45
C LEU A 171 3.66 -1.53 7.29
N ASP A 172 2.42 -1.97 7.53
CA ASP A 172 1.56 -2.57 6.50
C ASP A 172 0.71 -1.52 5.76
N LEU A 173 0.85 -0.24 6.11
CA LEU A 173 0.10 0.85 5.49
C LEU A 173 0.85 1.45 4.31
N GLY A 174 0.13 1.70 3.22
CA GLY A 174 0.56 2.62 2.17
C GLY A 174 0.44 4.08 2.63
N ALA A 175 1.30 4.95 2.10
CA ALA A 175 1.29 6.37 2.43
C ALA A 175 -0.07 7.04 2.19
N ALA A 176 -0.78 6.66 1.11
CA ALA A 176 -2.11 7.17 0.80
C ALA A 176 -3.14 6.81 1.88
N LYS A 177 -3.06 5.58 2.44
CA LYS A 177 -3.96 5.11 3.50
C LYS A 177 -3.63 5.81 4.82
N LEU A 178 -2.34 5.88 5.17
CA LEU A 178 -1.87 6.63 6.34
C LEU A 178 -2.31 8.09 6.29
N PHE A 179 -2.16 8.74 5.13
CA PHE A 179 -2.61 10.11 4.90
C PHE A 179 -4.12 10.28 5.17
N LYS A 180 -4.96 9.42 4.61
CA LYS A 180 -6.41 9.41 4.86
C LYS A 180 -6.74 9.21 6.34
N MET A 181 -6.01 8.32 7.02
CA MET A 181 -6.19 8.08 8.47
C MET A 181 -5.87 9.33 9.28
N ILE A 182 -4.80 10.05 8.94
CA ILE A 182 -4.44 11.31 9.60
C ILE A 182 -5.53 12.36 9.39
N LEU A 183 -6.04 12.52 8.17
CA LEU A 183 -7.13 13.45 7.87
C LEU A 183 -8.43 13.11 8.61
N SER A 184 -8.61 11.85 8.99
CA SER A 184 -9.77 11.37 9.74
C SER A 184 -9.59 11.44 11.25
N LEU A 185 -8.41 11.86 11.76
CA LEU A 185 -8.18 12.01 13.18
C LEU A 185 -9.07 13.12 13.77
N PRO A 186 -9.71 12.87 14.93
CA PRO A 186 -10.45 13.91 15.62
C PRO A 186 -9.54 15.10 15.96
N GLY A 187 -9.95 16.29 15.53
CA GLY A 187 -9.21 17.52 15.79
C GLY A 187 -8.06 17.82 14.82
N PHE A 188 -7.83 17.01 13.79
CA PHE A 188 -6.89 17.40 12.72
C PHE A 188 -7.47 18.58 11.94
N ALA A 189 -6.70 19.67 11.84
CA ALA A 189 -7.15 20.93 11.26
C ALA A 189 -6.07 21.68 10.48
N ASP A 190 -5.10 20.96 9.95
CA ASP A 190 -4.05 21.54 9.11
C ASP A 190 -4.38 21.37 7.61
N ASP A 191 -3.64 22.08 6.74
CA ASP A 191 -3.80 22.01 5.30
C ASP A 191 -3.24 20.66 4.77
N PRO A 192 -4.10 19.81 4.18
CA PRO A 192 -3.65 18.54 3.61
C PRO A 192 -2.55 18.67 2.55
N ASP A 193 -2.56 19.78 1.79
CA ASP A 193 -1.62 20.00 0.69
C ASP A 193 -0.18 20.32 1.18
N THR A 194 0.00 20.55 2.48
CA THR A 194 1.30 20.79 3.09
C THR A 194 2.02 19.52 3.54
N ALA A 195 1.36 18.37 3.48
CA ALA A 195 1.94 17.08 3.83
C ALA A 195 3.13 16.73 2.94
N THR A 196 4.22 16.28 3.56
CA THR A 196 5.39 15.77 2.84
C THR A 196 5.54 14.26 3.04
N GLU A 197 6.14 13.58 2.07
CA GLU A 197 6.47 12.16 2.18
C GLU A 197 7.32 11.87 3.42
N GLU A 198 8.32 12.71 3.68
CA GLU A 198 9.20 12.58 4.85
C GLU A 198 8.42 12.66 6.18
N GLN A 199 7.42 13.54 6.27
CA GLN A 199 6.57 13.64 7.46
C GLN A 199 5.74 12.36 7.67
N LEU A 200 5.13 11.82 6.61
CA LEU A 200 4.34 10.59 6.69
C LEU A 200 5.21 9.38 7.07
N GLU A 201 6.37 9.24 6.45
CA GLU A 201 7.31 8.17 6.77
C GLU A 201 7.77 8.23 8.23
N ARG A 202 8.12 9.42 8.73
CA ARG A 202 8.51 9.63 10.13
C ARG A 202 7.38 9.30 11.09
N LEU A 203 6.14 9.70 10.76
CA LEU A 203 4.95 9.38 11.57
C LEU A 203 4.71 7.86 11.59
N GLN A 204 4.82 7.20 10.46
CA GLN A 204 4.65 5.76 10.34
C GLN A 204 5.67 5.00 11.20
N MET A 205 6.93 5.39 11.12
CA MET A 205 8.01 4.78 11.90
C MET A 205 7.83 4.99 13.40
N ALA A 206 7.54 6.22 13.82
CA ALA A 206 7.35 6.52 15.23
C ALA A 206 6.08 5.84 15.80
N TRP A 207 5.03 5.70 15.00
CA TRP A 207 3.85 4.95 15.41
C TRP A 207 4.16 3.46 15.56
N HIS A 208 4.96 2.88 14.67
CA HIS A 208 5.43 1.50 14.81
C HIS A 208 6.28 1.28 16.07
N GLU A 209 7.19 2.22 16.40
CA GLU A 209 8.00 2.16 17.61
C GLU A 209 7.11 2.15 18.87
N VAL A 210 6.13 3.05 18.97
CA VAL A 210 5.20 3.12 20.11
C VAL A 210 4.36 1.83 20.28
N ARG A 211 4.07 1.11 19.21
CA ARG A 211 3.36 -0.19 19.30
C ARG A 211 4.26 -1.33 19.77
N SER A 212 5.56 -1.22 19.59
CA SER A 212 6.55 -2.26 19.88
C SER A 212 7.04 -2.21 21.35
N GLU A 213 6.71 -1.14 22.08
CA GLU A 213 6.96 -0.97 23.52
C GLU A 213 5.85 -1.61 24.37
#